data_97e5cd1331b6bbc20cabcc2d9d1529c2
#
_entry.id   97e5cd1331b6bbc20cabcc2d9d1529c2
#
_cell.length_a   1.000
_cell.length_b   1.000
_cell.length_c   1.000
_cell.angle_alpha   90.00
_cell.angle_beta   90.00
_cell.angle_gamma   90.00
#
_symmetry.space_group_name_H-M   'P 1'
#
loop_
_entity.id
_entity.type
_entity.pdbx_description
1 polymer ?
#
loop_
_entity_poly.entity_id
_entity_poly.type
_entity_poly.pdbx_seq_one_letter_code
_entity_poly.pdbx_strand_id
1 'polypeptide(L)'
;VATVLDRPTPASNGDYVVADISLADFGRAEINIAETEMPGLMSLRSEFGPSQPLKGARITGSLHMTIQTAVLIETLTALGADVRWATCNIFSTQDHAAAAIAATGVPVFAIKGESLADYWDYVGDIFNWGADGDGTTANIILDDGGDATMFALWGAKLEAGHTLGEPENDEEVEFQRALKAFIAKYPGYLTETVKNLKGVSEETTTGVHRLYEIAKKGELPFPAINVNDSVTKSKFDNLYGCKESLVDAIRRATDVMLAGKVACVAGFGDVGKGSAQSLRNGGARVMVTEVDPICALQAAMEGFEVVTMEEAVTRADIFVTAT
;
A
#
# COMPACT_ATOMS: atom_id res chain seq x y z
N VAL A 1 -4.02 22.80 16.63
CA VAL A 1 -3.55 21.91 17.69
C VAL A 1 -4.31 20.61 17.49
N ALA A 2 -3.71 19.64 16.82
CA ALA A 2 -4.29 18.31 16.69
C ALA A 2 -4.31 17.70 18.11
N THR A 3 -5.48 17.40 18.62
CA THR A 3 -5.67 16.56 19.79
C THR A 3 -5.05 15.20 19.47
N VAL A 4 -4.03 14.82 20.24
CA VAL A 4 -3.56 13.42 20.24
C VAL A 4 -4.75 12.61 20.74
N LEU A 5 -5.42 11.93 19.81
CA LEU A 5 -6.42 10.94 20.15
C LEU A 5 -5.69 9.85 20.95
N ASP A 6 -6.23 9.49 22.12
CA ASP A 6 -5.74 8.35 22.89
C ASP A 6 -5.68 7.14 21.94
N ARG A 7 -4.47 6.66 21.66
CA ARG A 7 -4.29 5.47 20.83
C ARG A 7 -4.85 4.27 21.59
N PRO A 8 -5.74 3.48 20.98
CA PRO A 8 -6.14 2.23 21.58
C PRO A 8 -4.90 1.34 21.76
N THR A 9 -4.79 0.67 22.90
CA THR A 9 -3.74 -0.33 23.10
C THR A 9 -4.00 -1.47 22.12
N PRO A 10 -3.04 -1.82 21.23
CA PRO A 10 -3.26 -2.87 20.26
C PRO A 10 -3.68 -4.18 20.93
N ALA A 11 -4.71 -4.83 20.40
CA ALA A 11 -5.10 -6.16 20.85
C ALA A 11 -4.15 -7.18 20.20
N SER A 12 -3.20 -7.72 20.95
CA SER A 12 -2.31 -8.79 20.51
C SER A 12 -2.52 -10.06 21.34
N ASN A 13 -3.46 -10.91 20.93
CA ASN A 13 -3.68 -12.24 21.53
C ASN A 13 -3.30 -13.37 20.56
N GLY A 14 -2.32 -13.14 19.70
CA GLY A 14 -1.89 -14.08 18.67
C GLY A 14 -0.87 -13.43 17.73
N ASP A 15 -0.69 -14.02 16.56
CA ASP A 15 0.23 -13.51 15.54
C ASP A 15 -0.46 -12.41 14.70
N TYR A 16 -0.90 -11.34 15.35
CA TYR A 16 -1.46 -10.14 14.70
C TYR A 16 -1.41 -8.91 15.60
N VAL A 17 -1.49 -7.73 15.00
CA VAL A 17 -1.67 -6.44 15.68
C VAL A 17 -2.76 -5.66 14.95
N VAL A 18 -3.89 -5.42 15.62
CA VAL A 18 -5.02 -4.64 15.11
C VAL A 18 -5.55 -3.71 16.20
N ALA A 19 -6.21 -2.63 15.81
CA ALA A 19 -6.71 -1.62 16.75
C ALA A 19 -7.76 -2.21 17.74
N ASP A 20 -8.75 -2.94 17.22
CA ASP A 20 -9.82 -3.55 18.00
C ASP A 20 -10.40 -4.77 17.28
N ILE A 21 -10.14 -5.95 17.82
CA ILE A 21 -10.63 -7.22 17.25
C ILE A 21 -12.17 -7.34 17.30
N SER A 22 -12.85 -6.60 18.18
CA SER A 22 -14.30 -6.61 18.26
C SER A 22 -15.01 -6.04 17.03
N LEU A 23 -14.26 -5.33 16.16
CA LEU A 23 -14.76 -4.81 14.89
C LEU A 23 -14.89 -5.90 13.80
N ALA A 24 -14.50 -7.15 14.08
CA ALA A 24 -14.43 -8.21 13.07
C ALA A 24 -15.79 -8.48 12.39
N ASP A 25 -16.89 -8.50 13.13
CA ASP A 25 -18.23 -8.75 12.56
C ASP A 25 -18.67 -7.60 11.63
N PHE A 26 -18.37 -6.36 12.00
CA PHE A 26 -18.62 -5.21 11.15
C PHE A 26 -17.76 -5.27 9.88
N GLY A 27 -16.46 -5.56 10.03
CA GLY A 27 -15.57 -5.77 8.89
C GLY A 27 -16.04 -6.89 7.96
N ARG A 28 -16.52 -8.01 8.50
CA ARG A 28 -17.08 -9.11 7.73
C ARG A 28 -18.28 -8.67 6.89
N ALA A 29 -19.18 -7.87 7.47
CA ALA A 29 -20.35 -7.37 6.76
C ALA A 29 -19.94 -6.50 5.55
N GLU A 30 -18.95 -5.62 5.71
CA GLU A 30 -18.44 -4.78 4.63
C GLU A 30 -17.64 -5.58 3.59
N ILE A 31 -16.85 -6.59 3.99
CA ILE A 31 -16.16 -7.48 3.05
C ILE A 31 -17.17 -8.22 2.18
N ASN A 32 -18.28 -8.68 2.72
CA ASN A 32 -19.34 -9.35 1.95
C ASN A 32 -19.95 -8.42 0.89
N ILE A 33 -20.05 -7.12 1.17
CA ILE A 33 -20.47 -6.11 0.17
C ILE A 33 -19.38 -5.98 -0.92
N ALA A 34 -18.12 -5.82 -0.50
CA ALA A 34 -16.99 -5.66 -1.42
C ALA A 34 -16.83 -6.86 -2.37
N GLU A 35 -17.11 -8.09 -1.92
CA GLU A 35 -17.12 -9.29 -2.79
C GLU A 35 -18.08 -9.14 -3.97
N THR A 36 -19.22 -8.46 -3.80
CA THR A 36 -20.19 -8.23 -4.89
C THR A 36 -19.68 -7.21 -5.92
N GLU A 37 -18.73 -6.37 -5.52
CA GLU A 37 -18.12 -5.33 -6.35
C GLU A 37 -16.80 -5.79 -7.02
N MET A 38 -16.31 -6.98 -6.66
CA MET A 38 -15.04 -7.53 -7.12
C MET A 38 -15.22 -8.87 -7.87
N PRO A 39 -15.99 -8.90 -8.96
CA PRO A 39 -16.35 -10.15 -9.66
C PRO A 39 -15.13 -10.87 -10.24
N GLY A 40 -14.05 -10.16 -10.57
CA GLY A 40 -12.81 -10.76 -11.06
C GLY A 40 -12.16 -11.68 -10.03
N LEU A 41 -11.97 -11.19 -8.80
CA LEU A 41 -11.42 -12.01 -7.71
C LEU A 41 -12.36 -13.16 -7.33
N MET A 42 -13.67 -12.92 -7.29
CA MET A 42 -14.64 -13.96 -6.98
C MET A 42 -14.67 -15.06 -8.05
N SER A 43 -14.49 -14.71 -9.32
CA SER A 43 -14.35 -15.68 -10.40
C SER A 43 -13.08 -16.52 -10.26
N LEU A 44 -11.94 -15.89 -9.96
CA LEU A 44 -10.68 -16.60 -9.70
C LEU A 44 -10.80 -17.57 -8.50
N ARG A 45 -11.44 -17.13 -7.42
CA ARG A 45 -11.68 -17.96 -6.23
C ARG A 45 -12.55 -19.18 -6.58
N SER A 46 -13.60 -18.99 -7.38
CA SER A 46 -14.48 -20.06 -7.84
C SER A 46 -13.80 -21.05 -8.78
N GLU A 47 -13.04 -20.53 -9.75
CA GLU A 47 -12.41 -21.35 -10.80
C GLU A 47 -11.20 -22.14 -10.26
N PHE A 48 -10.31 -21.47 -9.52
CA PHE A 48 -9.03 -22.04 -9.11
C PHE A 48 -8.99 -22.51 -7.65
N GLY A 49 -9.95 -22.12 -6.81
CA GLY A 49 -10.01 -22.56 -5.41
C GLY A 49 -9.91 -24.08 -5.25
N PRO A 50 -10.65 -24.91 -6.01
CA PRO A 50 -10.57 -26.37 -5.92
C PRO A 50 -9.17 -26.94 -6.22
N SER A 51 -8.42 -26.32 -7.13
CA SER A 51 -7.07 -26.77 -7.52
C SER A 51 -5.95 -26.25 -6.63
N GLN A 52 -6.23 -25.23 -5.85
CA GLN A 52 -5.27 -24.57 -4.93
C GLN A 52 -3.89 -24.31 -5.58
N PRO A 53 -3.82 -23.51 -6.66
CA PRO A 53 -2.58 -23.32 -7.42
C PRO A 53 -1.49 -22.60 -6.63
N LEU A 54 -1.84 -21.92 -5.52
CA LEU A 54 -0.91 -21.23 -4.65
C LEU A 54 -0.47 -22.07 -3.44
N LYS A 55 -0.78 -23.37 -3.42
CA LYS A 55 -0.34 -24.24 -2.33
C LYS A 55 1.18 -24.21 -2.17
N GLY A 56 1.64 -23.88 -0.95
CA GLY A 56 3.04 -23.71 -0.61
C GLY A 56 3.61 -22.32 -0.94
N ALA A 57 2.78 -21.39 -1.44
CA ALA A 57 3.15 -19.99 -1.48
C ALA A 57 3.03 -19.41 -0.06
N ARG A 58 4.09 -18.73 0.39
CA ARG A 58 4.16 -17.95 1.62
C ARG A 58 4.32 -16.50 1.22
N ILE A 59 3.19 -15.78 1.24
CA ILE A 59 3.10 -14.42 0.72
C ILE A 59 3.23 -13.42 1.85
N THR A 60 4.31 -12.64 1.82
CA THR A 60 4.47 -11.43 2.61
C THR A 60 3.85 -10.28 1.84
N GLY A 61 2.73 -9.74 2.33
CA GLY A 61 1.99 -8.67 1.69
C GLY A 61 2.15 -7.34 2.42
N SER A 62 2.46 -6.29 1.68
CA SER A 62 2.53 -4.90 2.13
C SER A 62 1.70 -4.04 1.19
N LEU A 63 0.42 -3.92 1.50
CA LEU A 63 -0.57 -3.18 0.69
C LEU A 63 -1.67 -2.66 1.62
N HIS A 64 -2.30 -1.55 1.27
CA HIS A 64 -3.35 -0.88 2.05
C HIS A 64 -4.35 -1.88 2.66
N MET A 65 -4.44 -1.95 4.00
CA MET A 65 -5.34 -2.90 4.69
C MET A 65 -6.78 -2.40 4.68
N THR A 66 -7.43 -2.52 3.52
CA THR A 66 -8.82 -2.11 3.27
C THR A 66 -9.74 -3.33 3.14
N ILE A 67 -11.06 -3.09 3.06
CA ILE A 67 -12.03 -4.17 2.80
C ILE A 67 -11.80 -4.85 1.45
N GLN A 68 -11.34 -4.12 0.42
CA GLN A 68 -10.99 -4.69 -0.88
C GLN A 68 -9.76 -5.59 -0.78
N THR A 69 -8.75 -5.17 -0.03
CA THR A 69 -7.57 -5.98 0.27
C THR A 69 -7.91 -7.22 1.08
N ALA A 70 -8.89 -7.13 1.99
CA ALA A 70 -9.40 -8.31 2.70
C ALA A 70 -9.96 -9.36 1.73
N VAL A 71 -10.72 -8.95 0.70
CA VAL A 71 -11.19 -9.87 -0.36
C VAL A 71 -10.02 -10.50 -1.12
N LEU A 72 -8.95 -9.73 -1.39
CA LEU A 72 -7.73 -10.27 -2.00
C LEU A 72 -7.06 -11.31 -1.10
N ILE A 73 -6.83 -11.00 0.18
CA ILE A 73 -6.21 -11.92 1.15
C ILE A 73 -7.00 -13.24 1.21
N GLU A 74 -8.32 -13.17 1.36
CA GLU A 74 -9.17 -14.35 1.38
C GLU A 74 -9.16 -15.12 0.05
N THR A 75 -8.98 -14.42 -1.06
CA THR A 75 -8.81 -15.10 -2.36
C THR A 75 -7.48 -15.84 -2.41
N LEU A 76 -6.37 -15.22 -1.98
CA LEU A 76 -5.06 -15.85 -1.93
C LEU A 76 -5.08 -17.10 -1.03
N THR A 77 -5.71 -17.02 0.13
CA THR A 77 -5.85 -18.17 1.06
C THR A 77 -6.76 -19.26 0.48
N ALA A 78 -7.86 -18.90 -0.17
CA ALA A 78 -8.72 -19.86 -0.87
C ALA A 78 -8.00 -20.58 -2.01
N LEU A 79 -7.04 -19.91 -2.66
CA LEU A 79 -6.16 -20.50 -3.67
C LEU A 79 -5.01 -21.33 -3.08
N GLY A 80 -4.89 -21.42 -1.77
CA GLY A 80 -3.96 -22.29 -1.06
C GLY A 80 -2.69 -21.61 -0.55
N ALA A 81 -2.58 -20.28 -0.60
CA ALA A 81 -1.45 -19.56 -0.03
C ALA A 81 -1.55 -19.42 1.49
N ASP A 82 -0.39 -19.41 2.16
CA ASP A 82 -0.23 -18.83 3.48
C ASP A 82 0.12 -17.35 3.31
N VAL A 83 -0.46 -16.48 4.16
CA VAL A 83 -0.35 -15.02 4.00
C VAL A 83 0.00 -14.38 5.34
N ARG A 84 0.89 -13.38 5.32
CA ARG A 84 1.14 -12.42 6.41
C ARG A 84 1.03 -11.02 5.82
N TRP A 85 0.37 -10.10 6.50
CA TRP A 85 0.00 -8.81 5.90
C TRP A 85 0.26 -7.61 6.80
N ALA A 86 0.83 -6.54 6.23
CA ALA A 86 0.88 -5.21 6.83
C ALA A 86 0.33 -4.17 5.86
N THR A 87 -0.03 -2.99 6.36
CA THR A 87 -0.38 -1.88 5.48
C THR A 87 0.88 -1.25 4.86
N CYS A 88 0.76 -0.63 3.70
CA CYS A 88 1.82 0.12 3.06
C CYS A 88 1.73 1.64 3.31
N ASN A 89 0.82 2.08 4.19
CA ASN A 89 0.63 3.48 4.54
C ASN A 89 -0.01 3.63 5.92
N ILE A 90 0.54 4.52 6.75
CA ILE A 90 0.13 4.71 8.14
C ILE A 90 -1.31 5.21 8.34
N PHE A 91 -1.98 5.73 7.30
CA PHE A 91 -3.33 6.30 7.40
C PHE A 91 -4.42 5.52 6.65
N SER A 92 -4.05 4.59 5.77
CA SER A 92 -5.01 3.96 4.85
C SER A 92 -5.75 2.76 5.42
N THR A 93 -5.31 2.20 6.54
CA THR A 93 -5.93 1.04 7.17
C THR A 93 -7.40 1.32 7.52
N GLN A 94 -8.27 0.35 7.23
CA GLN A 94 -9.61 0.26 7.77
C GLN A 94 -9.58 -0.77 8.91
N ASP A 95 -9.64 -0.32 10.16
CA ASP A 95 -9.43 -1.16 11.35
C ASP A 95 -10.39 -2.35 11.43
N HIS A 96 -11.61 -2.18 10.96
CA HIS A 96 -12.59 -3.26 10.88
C HIS A 96 -12.23 -4.32 9.83
N ALA A 97 -11.56 -3.94 8.73
CA ALA A 97 -11.05 -4.89 7.74
C ALA A 97 -9.88 -5.70 8.32
N ALA A 98 -8.93 -5.03 8.98
CA ALA A 98 -7.83 -5.69 9.68
C ALA A 98 -8.34 -6.67 10.75
N ALA A 99 -9.32 -6.26 11.57
CA ALA A 99 -9.95 -7.11 12.58
C ALA A 99 -10.63 -8.33 11.97
N ALA A 100 -11.38 -8.16 10.86
CA ALA A 100 -12.07 -9.28 10.22
C ALA A 100 -11.09 -10.33 9.68
N ILE A 101 -9.98 -9.92 9.08
CA ILE A 101 -8.97 -10.84 8.56
C ILE A 101 -8.20 -11.50 9.71
N ALA A 102 -7.80 -10.76 10.75
CA ALA A 102 -7.14 -11.31 11.93
C ALA A 102 -8.02 -12.37 12.62
N ALA A 103 -9.34 -12.16 12.68
CA ALA A 103 -10.29 -13.12 13.25
C ALA A 103 -10.37 -14.44 12.46
N THR A 104 -9.95 -14.49 11.19
CA THR A 104 -9.84 -15.74 10.42
C THR A 104 -8.56 -16.53 10.73
N GLY A 105 -7.64 -15.95 11.50
CA GLY A 105 -6.35 -16.55 11.83
C GLY A 105 -5.22 -16.17 10.87
N VAL A 106 -5.46 -15.28 9.90
CA VAL A 106 -4.40 -14.72 9.06
C VAL A 106 -3.63 -13.65 9.84
N PRO A 107 -2.29 -13.74 9.93
CA PRO A 107 -1.48 -12.70 10.55
C PRO A 107 -1.60 -11.36 9.85
N VAL A 108 -2.10 -10.34 10.57
CA VAL A 108 -2.28 -8.97 10.09
C VAL A 108 -1.70 -7.98 11.09
N PHE A 109 -0.89 -7.05 10.61
CA PHE A 109 -0.23 -6.01 11.40
C PHE A 109 -0.58 -4.66 10.79
N ALA A 110 -1.68 -4.04 11.21
CA ALA A 110 -2.15 -2.79 10.64
C ALA A 110 -3.12 -2.06 11.58
N ILE A 111 -2.85 -0.78 11.84
CA ILE A 111 -3.69 0.12 12.63
C ILE A 111 -3.78 1.46 11.90
N LYS A 112 -4.99 2.02 11.80
CA LYS A 112 -5.15 3.36 11.23
C LYS A 112 -4.47 4.41 12.10
N GLY A 113 -3.53 5.16 11.53
CA GLY A 113 -2.79 6.20 12.25
C GLY A 113 -1.66 5.66 13.12
N GLU A 114 -1.14 4.47 12.80
CA GLU A 114 0.08 3.93 13.39
C GLU A 114 1.26 4.90 13.23
N SER A 115 2.26 4.83 14.09
CA SER A 115 3.46 5.65 13.95
C SER A 115 4.39 5.08 12.89
N LEU A 116 5.35 5.87 12.41
CA LEU A 116 6.40 5.36 11.53
C LEU A 116 7.20 4.23 12.19
N ALA A 117 7.38 4.27 13.51
CA ALA A 117 8.04 3.21 14.25
C ALA A 117 7.21 1.90 14.19
N ASP A 118 5.90 1.97 14.48
CA ASP A 118 5.00 0.82 14.38
C ASP A 118 4.98 0.26 12.96
N TYR A 119 4.87 1.14 11.95
CA TYR A 119 4.86 0.78 10.53
C TYR A 119 6.07 -0.09 10.15
N TRP A 120 7.28 0.37 10.47
CA TRP A 120 8.49 -0.38 10.12
C TRP A 120 8.69 -1.65 10.98
N ASP A 121 8.19 -1.66 12.21
CA ASP A 121 8.15 -2.88 13.02
C ASP A 121 7.20 -3.91 12.41
N TYR A 122 6.01 -3.48 11.92
CA TYR A 122 5.06 -4.36 11.24
C TYR A 122 5.59 -4.87 9.89
N VAL A 123 6.35 -4.07 9.15
CA VAL A 123 7.09 -4.56 7.96
C VAL A 123 8.08 -5.67 8.36
N GLY A 124 8.74 -5.56 9.50
CA GLY A 124 9.55 -6.65 10.05
C GLY A 124 8.71 -7.89 10.39
N ASP A 125 7.56 -7.70 11.06
CA ASP A 125 6.70 -8.79 11.52
C ASP A 125 6.13 -9.63 10.38
N ILE A 126 5.82 -9.04 9.21
CA ILE A 126 5.36 -9.83 8.05
C ILE A 126 6.44 -10.74 7.46
N PHE A 127 7.71 -10.49 7.75
CA PHE A 127 8.80 -11.39 7.39
C PHE A 127 9.04 -12.50 8.42
N ASN A 128 8.49 -12.42 9.63
CA ASN A 128 8.67 -13.43 10.66
C ASN A 128 7.78 -14.66 10.41
N TRP A 129 8.13 -15.50 9.45
CA TRP A 129 7.43 -16.78 9.17
C TRP A 129 7.85 -17.92 10.10
N GLY A 130 9.11 -17.97 10.43
CA GLY A 130 9.69 -19.01 11.26
C GLY A 130 11.05 -18.59 11.85
N ALA A 131 11.28 -17.28 11.94
CA ALA A 131 12.53 -16.74 12.47
C ALA A 131 12.75 -17.11 13.94
N ASP A 132 11.67 -17.23 14.72
CA ASP A 132 11.69 -17.69 16.11
C ASP A 132 11.68 -19.24 16.25
N GLY A 133 11.69 -20.00 15.13
CA GLY A 133 11.48 -21.45 15.15
C GLY A 133 12.27 -22.22 14.12
N ASP A 134 11.63 -22.69 13.05
CA ASP A 134 12.20 -23.64 12.08
C ASP A 134 12.98 -23.00 10.93
N GLY A 135 13.07 -21.67 10.89
CA GLY A 135 13.76 -20.91 9.84
C GLY A 135 12.96 -20.80 8.53
N THR A 136 11.66 -21.13 8.53
CA THR A 136 10.79 -20.93 7.37
C THR A 136 10.77 -19.44 6.98
N THR A 137 10.84 -19.14 5.67
CA THR A 137 10.86 -17.78 5.13
C THR A 137 9.73 -17.54 4.16
N ALA A 138 9.41 -16.27 3.88
CA ALA A 138 8.59 -15.88 2.73
C ALA A 138 9.21 -16.42 1.42
N ASN A 139 8.37 -16.67 0.43
CA ASN A 139 8.84 -17.02 -0.91
C ASN A 139 8.20 -16.17 -2.02
N ILE A 140 7.27 -15.30 -1.68
CA ILE A 140 6.65 -14.30 -2.57
C ILE A 140 6.45 -13.02 -1.77
N ILE A 141 6.71 -11.87 -2.39
CA ILE A 141 6.32 -10.55 -1.87
C ILE A 141 5.22 -9.99 -2.77
N LEU A 142 4.16 -9.46 -2.16
CA LEU A 142 3.18 -8.59 -2.80
C LEU A 142 3.35 -7.23 -2.17
N ASP A 143 3.79 -6.24 -2.95
CA ASP A 143 4.25 -4.94 -2.44
C ASP A 143 3.52 -3.77 -3.13
N ASP A 144 3.39 -2.68 -2.42
CA ASP A 144 2.84 -1.41 -2.90
C ASP A 144 3.71 -0.26 -2.36
N GLY A 145 4.66 0.17 -3.20
CA GLY A 145 5.65 1.19 -2.88
C GLY A 145 7.07 0.64 -2.70
N GLY A 146 7.24 -0.68 -2.59
CA GLY A 146 8.53 -1.35 -2.53
C GLY A 146 9.15 -1.41 -1.14
N ASP A 147 8.44 -1.05 -0.07
CA ASP A 147 9.04 -0.98 1.27
C ASP A 147 9.37 -2.36 1.85
N ALA A 148 8.49 -3.36 1.68
CA ALA A 148 8.78 -4.72 2.08
C ALA A 148 9.95 -5.30 1.26
N THR A 149 9.98 -5.03 -0.03
CA THR A 149 11.09 -5.44 -0.90
C THR A 149 12.41 -4.81 -0.48
N MET A 150 12.41 -3.50 -0.17
CA MET A 150 13.60 -2.80 0.32
C MET A 150 14.07 -3.34 1.68
N PHE A 151 13.14 -3.65 2.58
CA PHE A 151 13.45 -4.24 3.88
C PHE A 151 14.21 -5.56 3.72
N ALA A 152 13.73 -6.45 2.86
CA ALA A 152 14.40 -7.72 2.58
C ALA A 152 15.78 -7.54 1.91
N LEU A 153 15.85 -6.70 0.86
CA LEU A 153 17.09 -6.50 0.09
C LEU A 153 18.18 -5.81 0.92
N TRP A 154 17.84 -4.73 1.62
CA TRP A 154 18.79 -4.04 2.48
C TRP A 154 19.18 -4.88 3.68
N GLY A 155 18.25 -5.69 4.21
CA GLY A 155 18.59 -6.65 5.26
C GLY A 155 19.66 -7.62 4.84
N ALA A 156 19.49 -8.26 3.69
CA ALA A 156 20.51 -9.18 3.15
C ALA A 156 21.84 -8.48 2.85
N LYS A 157 21.81 -7.23 2.35
CA LYS A 157 23.03 -6.42 2.13
C LYS A 157 23.75 -6.11 3.45
N LEU A 158 23.03 -5.71 4.50
CA LEU A 158 23.62 -5.44 5.82
C LEU A 158 24.24 -6.70 6.43
N GLU A 159 23.57 -7.84 6.33
CA GLU A 159 24.09 -9.14 6.78
C GLU A 159 25.34 -9.57 6.00
N ALA A 160 25.49 -9.11 4.75
CA ALA A 160 26.68 -9.30 3.93
C ALA A 160 27.80 -8.27 4.24
N GLY A 161 27.61 -7.35 5.20
CA GLY A 161 28.60 -6.37 5.63
C GLY A 161 28.56 -5.03 4.91
N HIS A 162 27.50 -4.75 4.13
CA HIS A 162 27.28 -3.40 3.59
C HIS A 162 26.81 -2.44 4.70
N THR A 163 26.88 -1.15 4.44
CA THR A 163 26.45 -0.10 5.37
C THR A 163 25.36 0.75 4.74
N LEU A 164 24.41 1.21 5.56
CA LEU A 164 23.44 2.25 5.18
C LEU A 164 24.10 3.62 5.26
N GLY A 165 23.63 4.56 4.44
CA GLY A 165 23.97 5.97 4.57
C GLY A 165 23.37 6.61 5.83
N GLU A 166 23.72 7.87 6.07
CA GLU A 166 23.03 8.66 7.11
C GLU A 166 21.57 8.90 6.67
N PRO A 167 20.59 8.72 7.56
CA PRO A 167 19.20 8.93 7.22
C PRO A 167 18.91 10.41 6.94
N GLU A 168 18.14 10.70 5.90
CA GLU A 168 17.82 12.06 5.47
C GLU A 168 16.47 12.58 6.05
N ASN A 169 15.65 11.68 6.57
CA ASN A 169 14.31 11.99 7.10
C ASN A 169 13.89 10.98 8.18
N ASP A 170 12.79 11.29 8.87
CA ASP A 170 12.28 10.47 9.98
C ASP A 170 11.89 9.06 9.55
N GLU A 171 11.42 8.89 8.31
CA GLU A 171 11.06 7.57 7.75
C GLU A 171 12.29 6.68 7.61
N GLU A 172 13.38 7.21 7.07
CA GLU A 172 14.65 6.48 6.96
C GLU A 172 15.28 6.18 8.32
N VAL A 173 15.10 7.05 9.32
CA VAL A 173 15.53 6.79 10.70
C VAL A 173 14.82 5.53 11.23
N GLU A 174 13.50 5.46 11.10
CA GLU A 174 12.71 4.33 11.59
C GLU A 174 12.94 3.05 10.77
N PHE A 175 13.05 3.16 9.45
CA PHE A 175 13.47 2.04 8.61
C PHE A 175 14.78 1.41 9.08
N GLN A 176 15.83 2.26 9.26
CA GLN A 176 17.13 1.77 9.71
C GLN A 176 17.09 1.18 11.12
N ARG A 177 16.29 1.77 12.02
CA ARG A 177 16.09 1.28 13.39
C ARG A 177 15.47 -0.14 13.36
N ALA A 178 14.34 -0.28 12.69
CA ALA A 178 13.60 -1.54 12.62
C ALA A 178 14.42 -2.64 11.94
N LEU A 179 15.05 -2.32 10.81
CA LEU A 179 15.89 -3.27 10.08
C LEU A 179 17.08 -3.77 10.91
N LYS A 180 17.80 -2.86 11.60
CA LYS A 180 18.91 -3.22 12.49
C LYS A 180 18.43 -4.07 13.67
N ALA A 181 17.27 -3.74 14.26
CA ALA A 181 16.68 -4.51 15.34
C ALA A 181 16.28 -5.93 14.88
N PHE A 182 15.67 -6.05 13.70
CA PHE A 182 15.30 -7.33 13.12
C PHE A 182 16.53 -8.22 12.87
N ILE A 183 17.57 -7.68 12.24
CA ILE A 183 18.81 -8.42 11.96
C ILE A 183 19.52 -8.83 13.26
N ALA A 184 19.55 -7.96 14.27
CA ALA A 184 20.13 -8.28 15.56
C ALA A 184 19.40 -9.46 16.26
N LYS A 185 18.06 -9.52 16.10
CA LYS A 185 17.23 -10.58 16.66
C LYS A 185 17.34 -11.89 15.85
N TYR A 186 17.42 -11.79 14.51
CA TYR A 186 17.37 -12.91 13.58
C TYR A 186 18.56 -12.87 12.57
N PRO A 187 19.79 -13.08 13.00
CA PRO A 187 20.96 -12.97 12.12
C PRO A 187 20.91 -13.97 10.95
N GLY A 188 21.16 -13.50 9.72
CA GLY A 188 21.16 -14.32 8.51
C GLY A 188 19.79 -14.62 7.92
N TYR A 189 18.71 -14.28 8.62
CA TYR A 189 17.36 -14.65 8.22
C TYR A 189 16.89 -13.93 6.95
N LEU A 190 17.18 -12.64 6.80
CA LEU A 190 16.82 -11.89 5.58
C LEU A 190 17.63 -12.32 4.37
N THR A 191 18.88 -12.74 4.57
CA THR A 191 19.69 -13.38 3.52
C THR A 191 19.04 -14.66 3.01
N GLU A 192 18.58 -15.52 3.91
CA GLU A 192 17.86 -16.75 3.51
C GLU A 192 16.50 -16.44 2.89
N THR A 193 15.79 -15.43 3.40
CA THR A 193 14.54 -14.95 2.78
C THR A 193 14.78 -14.56 1.33
N VAL A 194 15.74 -13.69 1.05
CA VAL A 194 16.05 -13.23 -0.32
C VAL A 194 16.43 -14.39 -1.25
N LYS A 195 17.17 -15.39 -0.77
CA LYS A 195 17.51 -16.60 -1.55
C LYS A 195 16.28 -17.44 -1.90
N ASN A 196 15.29 -17.48 -1.01
CA ASN A 196 14.08 -18.29 -1.17
C ASN A 196 12.98 -17.56 -1.94
N LEU A 197 13.08 -16.23 -2.13
CA LEU A 197 12.11 -15.46 -2.88
C LEU A 197 12.06 -15.89 -4.35
N LYS A 198 10.87 -16.23 -4.81
CA LYS A 198 10.56 -16.55 -6.21
C LYS A 198 10.25 -15.31 -7.02
N GLY A 199 9.86 -14.24 -6.37
CA GLY A 199 9.60 -12.96 -7.00
C GLY A 199 8.79 -12.00 -6.13
N VAL A 200 8.64 -10.79 -6.65
CA VAL A 200 7.79 -9.73 -6.13
C VAL A 200 6.76 -9.32 -7.18
N SER A 201 5.56 -9.01 -6.72
CA SER A 201 4.50 -8.34 -7.48
C SER A 201 4.36 -6.93 -6.92
N GLU A 202 4.59 -5.91 -7.76
CA GLU A 202 4.59 -4.50 -7.35
C GLU A 202 3.39 -3.75 -7.97
N GLU A 203 2.62 -3.09 -7.11
CA GLU A 203 1.33 -2.48 -7.46
C GLU A 203 1.42 -1.03 -7.91
N THR A 204 2.48 -0.28 -7.54
CA THR A 204 2.47 1.17 -7.70
C THR A 204 3.71 1.73 -8.38
N THR A 205 3.56 2.91 -9.00
CA THR A 205 4.60 3.59 -9.77
C THR A 205 5.89 3.79 -8.99
N THR A 206 5.80 4.21 -7.72
CA THR A 206 6.99 4.47 -6.88
C THR A 206 7.81 3.18 -6.67
N GLY A 207 7.17 2.07 -6.31
CA GLY A 207 7.84 0.79 -6.13
C GLY A 207 8.42 0.25 -7.42
N VAL A 208 7.68 0.36 -8.54
CA VAL A 208 8.17 -0.02 -9.88
C VAL A 208 9.44 0.76 -10.24
N HIS A 209 9.49 2.06 -9.99
CA HIS A 209 10.68 2.86 -10.24
C HIS A 209 11.89 2.39 -9.39
N ARG A 210 11.67 2.11 -8.10
CA ARG A 210 12.71 1.54 -7.22
C ARG A 210 13.25 0.22 -7.77
N LEU A 211 12.36 -0.68 -8.20
CA LEU A 211 12.75 -1.97 -8.80
C LEU A 211 13.53 -1.81 -10.09
N TYR A 212 13.14 -0.89 -10.98
CA TYR A 212 13.89 -0.59 -12.20
C TYR A 212 15.30 -0.07 -11.91
N GLU A 213 15.45 0.82 -10.91
CA GLU A 213 16.79 1.32 -10.54
C GLU A 213 17.71 0.21 -9.99
N ILE A 214 17.16 -0.72 -9.21
CA ILE A 214 17.90 -1.88 -8.71
C ILE A 214 18.25 -2.83 -9.86
N ALA A 215 17.30 -3.09 -10.76
CA ALA A 215 17.52 -3.96 -11.92
C ALA A 215 18.58 -3.40 -12.88
N LYS A 216 18.57 -2.07 -13.15
CA LYS A 216 19.61 -1.41 -13.96
C LYS A 216 21.02 -1.58 -13.39
N LYS A 217 21.14 -1.64 -12.04
CA LYS A 217 22.40 -1.88 -11.36
C LYS A 217 22.81 -3.36 -11.35
N GLY A 218 21.95 -4.26 -11.82
CA GLY A 218 22.17 -5.71 -11.74
C GLY A 218 22.06 -6.28 -10.32
N GLU A 219 21.37 -5.57 -9.42
CA GLU A 219 21.28 -5.90 -8.00
C GLU A 219 19.94 -6.52 -7.59
N LEU A 220 19.01 -6.74 -8.54
CA LEU A 220 17.74 -7.39 -8.27
C LEU A 220 17.90 -8.92 -8.38
N PRO A 221 17.87 -9.67 -7.27
CA PRO A 221 18.25 -11.09 -7.27
C PRO A 221 17.11 -12.04 -7.63
N PHE A 222 15.88 -11.53 -7.79
CA PHE A 222 14.68 -12.31 -8.10
C PHE A 222 13.81 -11.58 -9.16
N PRO A 223 12.90 -12.29 -9.84
CA PRO A 223 11.97 -11.68 -10.77
C PRO A 223 11.05 -10.66 -10.10
N ALA A 224 10.76 -9.55 -10.79
CA ALA A 224 9.78 -8.57 -10.37
C ALA A 224 8.70 -8.42 -11.44
N ILE A 225 7.44 -8.48 -11.04
CA ILE A 225 6.27 -8.30 -11.90
C ILE A 225 5.73 -6.90 -11.66
N ASN A 226 5.79 -6.07 -12.70
CA ASN A 226 5.18 -4.74 -12.70
C ASN A 226 3.69 -4.86 -13.00
N VAL A 227 2.87 -4.90 -11.97
CA VAL A 227 1.40 -4.91 -12.09
C VAL A 227 0.87 -3.51 -12.41
N ASN A 228 1.55 -2.46 -11.91
CA ASN A 228 1.12 -1.07 -12.11
C ASN A 228 0.92 -0.72 -13.60
N ASP A 229 1.83 -1.15 -14.47
CA ASP A 229 1.78 -0.80 -15.89
C ASP A 229 0.96 -1.78 -16.74
N SER A 230 0.33 -2.77 -16.11
CA SER A 230 -0.72 -3.54 -16.77
C SER A 230 -1.83 -2.60 -17.26
N VAL A 231 -2.26 -2.76 -18.50
CA VAL A 231 -3.32 -1.91 -19.09
C VAL A 231 -4.58 -1.94 -18.27
N THR A 232 -4.95 -3.11 -17.75
CA THR A 232 -6.13 -3.29 -16.90
C THR A 232 -5.95 -2.73 -15.47
N LYS A 233 -4.75 -2.36 -15.06
CA LYS A 233 -4.47 -1.67 -13.79
C LYS A 233 -4.32 -0.17 -14.00
N SER A 234 -3.28 0.29 -14.71
CA SER A 234 -2.96 1.72 -14.79
C SER A 234 -4.02 2.57 -15.48
N LYS A 235 -4.66 2.03 -16.53
CA LYS A 235 -5.68 2.76 -17.29
C LYS A 235 -7.08 2.67 -16.66
N PHE A 236 -7.25 1.85 -15.62
CA PHE A 236 -8.51 1.68 -14.90
C PHE A 236 -8.37 2.14 -13.46
N ASP A 237 -7.58 1.47 -12.62
CA ASP A 237 -7.47 1.82 -11.21
C ASP A 237 -6.89 3.22 -10.99
N ASN A 238 -5.76 3.54 -11.60
CA ASN A 238 -5.12 4.85 -11.41
C ASN A 238 -6.03 6.01 -11.85
N LEU A 239 -6.85 5.81 -12.87
CA LEU A 239 -7.79 6.82 -13.36
C LEU A 239 -9.14 6.76 -12.63
N TYR A 240 -9.85 5.65 -12.76
CA TYR A 240 -11.23 5.51 -12.27
C TYR A 240 -11.28 5.20 -10.78
N GLY A 241 -10.33 4.43 -10.24
CA GLY A 241 -10.22 4.17 -8.81
C GLY A 241 -9.94 5.46 -8.03
N CYS A 242 -8.97 6.26 -8.47
CA CYS A 242 -8.70 7.56 -7.85
C CYS A 242 -9.82 8.57 -8.06
N LYS A 243 -10.53 8.51 -9.20
CA LYS A 243 -11.71 9.33 -9.44
C LYS A 243 -12.82 9.06 -8.42
N GLU A 244 -13.02 7.81 -8.04
CA GLU A 244 -13.99 7.40 -7.02
C GLU A 244 -13.49 7.73 -5.62
N SER A 245 -12.29 7.29 -5.26
CA SER A 245 -11.77 7.31 -3.89
C SER A 245 -11.38 8.69 -3.37
N LEU A 246 -10.88 9.60 -4.21
CA LEU A 246 -10.40 10.90 -3.75
C LEU A 246 -11.50 11.72 -3.06
N VAL A 247 -12.63 11.89 -3.73
CA VAL A 247 -13.73 12.72 -3.22
C VAL A 247 -14.39 12.05 -2.01
N ASP A 248 -14.48 10.72 -2.00
CA ASP A 248 -14.95 9.97 -0.85
C ASP A 248 -14.02 10.19 0.36
N ALA A 249 -12.70 10.06 0.17
CA ALA A 249 -11.72 10.26 1.22
C ALA A 249 -11.75 11.69 1.79
N ILE A 250 -11.83 12.72 0.94
CA ILE A 250 -11.92 14.12 1.40
C ILE A 250 -13.16 14.32 2.26
N ARG A 251 -14.32 13.81 1.82
CA ARG A 251 -15.58 13.96 2.57
C ARG A 251 -15.55 13.22 3.90
N ARG A 252 -15.06 11.99 3.93
CA ARG A 252 -14.94 11.20 5.17
C ARG A 252 -13.97 11.83 6.17
N ALA A 253 -12.86 12.41 5.68
CA ALA A 253 -11.84 12.98 6.56
C ALA A 253 -12.19 14.36 7.10
N THR A 254 -13.03 15.13 6.40
CA THR A 254 -13.18 16.57 6.68
C THR A 254 -14.61 17.05 6.86
N ASP A 255 -15.60 16.28 6.45
CA ASP A 255 -17.02 16.68 6.36
C ASP A 255 -17.25 17.99 5.55
N VAL A 256 -16.29 18.36 4.69
CA VAL A 256 -16.30 19.63 3.96
C VAL A 256 -17.08 19.51 2.66
N MET A 257 -17.89 20.53 2.37
CA MET A 257 -18.54 20.70 1.07
C MET A 257 -17.51 21.09 0.00
N LEU A 258 -17.45 20.33 -1.10
CA LEU A 258 -16.54 20.59 -2.22
C LEU A 258 -17.03 21.69 -3.16
N ALA A 259 -18.35 21.84 -3.29
CA ALA A 259 -18.96 22.81 -4.21
C ALA A 259 -18.50 24.23 -3.89
N GLY A 260 -18.03 24.93 -4.94
CA GLY A 260 -17.56 26.32 -4.85
C GLY A 260 -16.11 26.48 -4.37
N LYS A 261 -15.47 25.45 -3.83
CA LYS A 261 -14.06 25.51 -3.46
C LYS A 261 -13.15 25.52 -4.69
N VAL A 262 -11.97 26.07 -4.51
CA VAL A 262 -10.89 26.02 -5.51
C VAL A 262 -9.96 24.88 -5.14
N ALA A 263 -9.78 23.93 -6.06
CA ALA A 263 -8.88 22.81 -5.87
C ALA A 263 -7.72 22.87 -6.88
N CYS A 264 -6.51 22.65 -6.41
CA CYS A 264 -5.33 22.48 -7.23
C CYS A 264 -4.94 20.99 -7.27
N VAL A 265 -4.86 20.43 -8.48
CA VAL A 265 -4.32 19.08 -8.70
C VAL A 265 -2.91 19.22 -9.29
N ALA A 266 -1.92 18.78 -8.53
CA ALA A 266 -0.52 18.76 -8.96
C ALA A 266 -0.23 17.44 -9.66
N GLY A 267 -0.06 17.49 -10.97
CA GLY A 267 0.07 16.36 -11.88
C GLY A 267 -1.21 16.07 -12.67
N PHE A 268 -1.06 15.74 -13.96
CA PHE A 268 -2.18 15.38 -14.85
C PHE A 268 -1.92 14.06 -15.61
N GLY A 269 -1.25 13.11 -14.94
CA GLY A 269 -1.20 11.70 -15.32
C GLY A 269 -2.55 11.01 -15.08
N ASP A 270 -2.59 9.69 -15.06
CA ASP A 270 -3.85 8.95 -14.89
C ASP A 270 -4.54 9.29 -13.56
N VAL A 271 -3.79 9.34 -12.45
CA VAL A 271 -4.31 9.75 -11.13
C VAL A 271 -4.83 11.19 -11.13
N GLY A 272 -4.04 12.11 -11.67
CA GLY A 272 -4.42 13.53 -11.73
C GLY A 272 -5.67 13.78 -12.58
N LYS A 273 -5.83 13.09 -13.70
CA LYS A 273 -7.01 13.15 -14.57
C LYS A 273 -8.27 12.72 -13.82
N GLY A 274 -8.21 11.55 -13.17
CA GLY A 274 -9.35 11.06 -12.37
C GLY A 274 -9.70 12.00 -11.23
N SER A 275 -8.70 12.46 -10.50
CA SER A 275 -8.83 13.41 -9.39
C SER A 275 -9.47 14.74 -9.82
N ALA A 276 -8.95 15.36 -10.88
CA ALA A 276 -9.48 16.61 -11.41
C ALA A 276 -10.94 16.49 -11.87
N GLN A 277 -11.28 15.39 -12.55
CA GLN A 277 -12.64 15.13 -13.01
C GLN A 277 -13.60 14.95 -11.84
N SER A 278 -13.24 14.20 -10.80
CA SER A 278 -14.12 13.96 -9.65
C SER A 278 -14.36 15.22 -8.83
N LEU A 279 -13.34 16.05 -8.62
CA LEU A 279 -13.45 17.34 -7.95
C LEU A 279 -14.37 18.28 -8.72
N ARG A 280 -14.20 18.39 -10.05
CA ARG A 280 -15.08 19.17 -10.92
C ARG A 280 -16.53 18.68 -10.87
N ASN A 281 -16.75 17.37 -10.91
CA ASN A 281 -18.07 16.77 -10.78
C ASN A 281 -18.69 17.03 -9.40
N GLY A 282 -17.88 17.17 -8.35
CA GLY A 282 -18.29 17.59 -7.01
C GLY A 282 -18.60 19.09 -6.88
N GLY A 283 -18.45 19.87 -7.96
CA GLY A 283 -18.72 21.30 -8.01
C GLY A 283 -17.56 22.19 -7.59
N ALA A 284 -16.35 21.65 -7.44
CA ALA A 284 -15.15 22.45 -7.24
C ALA A 284 -14.68 23.13 -8.54
N ARG A 285 -14.02 24.28 -8.39
CA ARG A 285 -13.27 24.94 -9.47
C ARG A 285 -11.86 24.37 -9.45
N VAL A 286 -11.47 23.69 -10.52
CA VAL A 286 -10.23 22.92 -10.54
C VAL A 286 -9.15 23.63 -11.36
N MET A 287 -7.99 23.81 -10.76
CA MET A 287 -6.73 24.20 -11.40
C MET A 287 -5.83 22.98 -11.45
N VAL A 288 -4.97 22.93 -12.45
CA VAL A 288 -3.97 21.86 -12.64
C VAL A 288 -2.59 22.48 -12.75
N THR A 289 -1.61 21.91 -12.07
CA THR A 289 -0.19 22.17 -12.30
C THR A 289 0.45 20.94 -12.92
N GLU A 290 1.26 21.12 -13.98
CA GLU A 290 1.88 20.01 -14.71
C GLU A 290 3.17 20.44 -15.36
N VAL A 291 4.22 19.62 -15.30
CA VAL A 291 5.52 19.88 -15.90
C VAL A 291 5.64 19.29 -17.31
N ASP A 292 4.91 18.18 -17.59
CA ASP A 292 4.84 17.61 -18.94
C ASP A 292 3.92 18.45 -19.82
N PRO A 293 4.44 19.05 -20.91
CA PRO A 293 3.65 19.93 -21.77
C PRO A 293 2.52 19.20 -22.49
N ILE A 294 2.62 17.89 -22.71
CA ILE A 294 1.55 17.09 -23.32
C ILE A 294 0.40 16.92 -22.34
N CYS A 295 0.70 16.55 -21.10
CA CYS A 295 -0.31 16.41 -20.05
C CYS A 295 -0.95 17.76 -19.70
N ALA A 296 -0.15 18.86 -19.67
CA ALA A 296 -0.65 20.22 -19.48
C ALA A 296 -1.63 20.64 -20.60
N LEU A 297 -1.27 20.34 -21.87
CA LEU A 297 -2.15 20.61 -23.00
C LEU A 297 -3.45 19.79 -22.92
N GLN A 298 -3.37 18.51 -22.51
CA GLN A 298 -4.57 17.69 -22.28
C GLN A 298 -5.49 18.31 -21.22
N ALA A 299 -4.93 18.79 -20.10
CA ALA A 299 -5.71 19.46 -19.07
C ALA A 299 -6.42 20.72 -19.61
N ALA A 300 -5.72 21.54 -20.37
CA ALA A 300 -6.29 22.73 -21.02
C ALA A 300 -7.40 22.37 -22.01
N MET A 301 -7.20 21.33 -22.82
CA MET A 301 -8.22 20.86 -23.78
C MET A 301 -9.46 20.25 -23.09
N GLU A 302 -9.30 19.70 -21.90
CA GLU A 302 -10.44 19.25 -21.05
C GLU A 302 -11.13 20.40 -20.30
N GLY A 303 -10.63 21.63 -20.46
CA GLY A 303 -11.23 22.84 -19.89
C GLY A 303 -10.82 23.11 -18.43
N PHE A 304 -9.70 22.56 -17.99
CA PHE A 304 -9.07 22.93 -16.72
C PHE A 304 -8.18 24.16 -16.89
N GLU A 305 -8.11 24.99 -15.86
CA GLU A 305 -7.14 26.08 -15.79
C GLU A 305 -5.77 25.51 -15.45
N VAL A 306 -4.79 25.64 -16.37
CA VAL A 306 -3.40 25.21 -16.14
C VAL A 306 -2.61 26.40 -15.62
N VAL A 307 -2.02 26.23 -14.43
CA VAL A 307 -1.31 27.30 -13.71
C VAL A 307 0.01 26.80 -13.15
N THR A 308 0.86 27.72 -12.70
CA THR A 308 2.04 27.36 -11.91
C THR A 308 1.66 27.11 -10.44
N MET A 309 2.51 26.44 -9.68
CA MET A 309 2.27 26.23 -8.26
C MET A 309 2.24 27.56 -7.49
N GLU A 310 3.08 28.53 -7.87
CA GLU A 310 3.12 29.87 -7.27
C GLU A 310 1.79 30.61 -7.42
N GLU A 311 1.10 30.43 -8.54
CA GLU A 311 -0.24 30.99 -8.74
C GLU A 311 -1.29 30.20 -7.94
N ALA A 312 -1.20 28.86 -7.94
CA ALA A 312 -2.15 28.01 -7.26
C ALA A 312 -2.18 28.23 -5.75
N VAL A 313 -1.03 28.39 -5.08
CA VAL A 313 -0.94 28.54 -3.62
C VAL A 313 -1.67 29.79 -3.07
N THR A 314 -1.89 30.79 -3.91
CA THR A 314 -2.59 32.01 -3.51
C THR A 314 -4.11 31.90 -3.65
N ARG A 315 -4.63 30.82 -4.25
CA ARG A 315 -6.03 30.71 -4.68
C ARG A 315 -6.72 29.44 -4.21
N ALA A 316 -5.96 28.34 -4.04
CA ALA A 316 -6.55 27.03 -3.76
C ALA A 316 -6.91 26.84 -2.28
N ASP A 317 -8.09 26.27 -2.06
CA ASP A 317 -8.56 25.80 -0.75
C ASP A 317 -8.12 24.35 -0.49
N ILE A 318 -7.93 23.56 -1.56
CA ILE A 318 -7.61 22.14 -1.52
C ILE A 318 -6.44 21.88 -2.46
N PHE A 319 -5.44 21.15 -1.97
CA PHE A 319 -4.33 20.66 -2.77
C PHE A 319 -4.36 19.13 -2.84
N VAL A 320 -4.22 18.60 -4.05
CA VAL A 320 -4.12 17.18 -4.34
C VAL A 320 -2.82 16.92 -5.06
N THR A 321 -1.92 16.16 -4.44
CA THR A 321 -0.65 15.75 -5.06
C THR A 321 -0.86 14.43 -5.78
N ALA A 322 -0.54 14.39 -7.08
CA ALA A 322 -0.80 13.25 -7.97
C ALA A 322 0.39 13.00 -8.93
N THR A 323 1.62 13.27 -8.45
CA THR A 323 2.87 13.11 -9.20
C THR A 323 3.69 11.94 -8.68
#